data_9029b4a9ef77d0d0cc467814d3eb2789
#
_entry.id   9029b4a9ef77d0d0cc467814d3eb2789
#
_cell.length_a   1.000
_cell.length_b   1.000
_cell.length_c   1.000
_cell.angle_alpha   90.00
_cell.angle_beta   90.00
_cell.angle_gamma   90.00
#
_symmetry.space_group_name_H-M   'P 1'
#
loop_
_entity.id
_entity.type
_entity.pdbx_description
1 polymer ?
#
loop_
_entity_poly.entity_id
_entity_poly.type
_entity_poly.pdbx_seq_one_letter_code
_entity_poly.pdbx_strand_id
1 'polypeptide(L)'
;ETIYRSLYIQARGVLKKELLAHLRAKRTVRRSKHASQKRKGNGQIKDAVSISERPASVEDRAVPGHWEGDLIGGSKNSYIATLVERHSRYVMLVKVANKDTESVVTALIKSAQKLPRELYKSLTWDRGKELADHPRFTLATDVDVYFCDPQSPWQRGSNENTNRLLRQYLPRGTDLSLHSQAKLSAIARQLNERPRMTLGY
;
A
#
# COMPACT_ATOMS: atom_id res chain seq x y z
N GLU A 1 -20.41 -4.78 20.65
CA GLU A 1 -20.44 -3.36 21.11
C GLU A 1 -21.01 -3.22 22.51
N THR A 2 -22.02 -3.98 22.89
CA THR A 2 -22.67 -3.96 24.20
C THR A 2 -21.69 -4.29 25.34
N ILE A 3 -20.83 -5.29 25.17
CA ILE A 3 -19.83 -5.70 26.19
C ILE A 3 -18.84 -4.57 26.46
N TYR A 4 -18.32 -3.92 25.43
CA TYR A 4 -17.43 -2.78 25.61
C TYR A 4 -18.13 -1.58 26.25
N ARG A 5 -19.41 -1.37 25.92
CA ARG A 5 -20.20 -0.30 26.49
C ARG A 5 -20.40 -0.50 28.01
N SER A 6 -20.74 -1.71 28.42
CA SER A 6 -20.88 -2.05 29.85
C SER A 6 -19.57 -1.89 30.64
N LEU A 7 -18.44 -2.33 30.08
CA LEU A 7 -17.13 -2.21 30.71
C LEU A 7 -16.67 -0.75 30.91
N TYR A 8 -17.03 0.16 30.01
CA TYR A 8 -16.66 1.57 30.11
C TYR A 8 -17.63 2.39 30.96
N ILE A 9 -18.88 1.94 31.15
CA ILE A 9 -19.87 2.60 32.01
C ILE A 9 -19.63 2.28 33.50
N GLN A 10 -19.13 1.08 33.82
CA GLN A 10 -18.73 0.75 35.19
C GLN A 10 -17.53 1.57 35.62
N ALA A 11 -17.77 2.64 36.36
CA ALA A 11 -16.79 3.66 36.64
C ALA A 11 -15.68 3.24 37.63
N ARG A 12 -15.88 2.28 38.56
CA ARG A 12 -14.92 1.92 39.58
C ARG A 12 -15.08 0.45 40.04
N GLY A 13 -13.96 -0.25 40.30
CA GLY A 13 -13.94 -1.57 40.94
C GLY A 13 -12.80 -2.47 40.47
N VAL A 14 -12.48 -3.48 41.32
CA VAL A 14 -11.50 -4.53 41.03
C VAL A 14 -11.87 -5.30 39.76
N LEU A 15 -13.15 -5.61 39.57
CA LEU A 15 -13.70 -6.30 38.41
C LEU A 15 -13.36 -5.61 37.09
N LYS A 16 -13.32 -4.28 37.06
CA LYS A 16 -12.93 -3.53 35.84
C LYS A 16 -11.49 -3.77 35.47
N LYS A 17 -10.55 -3.83 36.44
CA LYS A 17 -9.13 -4.08 36.13
C LYS A 17 -8.92 -5.48 35.57
N GLU A 18 -9.58 -6.48 36.17
CA GLU A 18 -9.49 -7.88 35.73
C GLU A 18 -10.09 -8.04 34.33
N LEU A 19 -11.28 -7.52 34.07
CA LEU A 19 -11.92 -7.60 32.76
C LEU A 19 -11.14 -6.86 31.66
N LEU A 20 -10.53 -5.72 31.98
CA LEU A 20 -9.66 -5.01 31.03
C LEU A 20 -8.40 -5.80 30.68
N ALA A 21 -7.89 -6.64 31.59
CA ALA A 21 -6.74 -7.49 31.33
C ALA A 21 -7.02 -8.56 30.26
N HIS A 22 -8.27 -9.02 30.15
CA HIS A 22 -8.71 -10.02 29.17
C HIS A 22 -9.19 -9.43 27.83
N LEU A 23 -9.25 -8.11 27.72
CA LEU A 23 -9.60 -7.48 26.44
C LEU A 23 -8.48 -7.58 25.42
N ARG A 24 -8.84 -7.86 24.18
CA ARG A 24 -7.92 -7.92 23.03
C ARG A 24 -7.11 -6.63 22.84
N ALA A 25 -7.70 -5.48 23.18
CA ALA A 25 -7.04 -4.19 23.26
C ALA A 25 -7.20 -3.64 24.68
N LYS A 26 -6.13 -3.65 25.47
CA LYS A 26 -6.07 -3.16 26.86
C LYS A 26 -6.20 -1.62 26.93
N ARG A 27 -7.33 -1.07 26.45
CA ARG A 27 -7.57 0.38 26.46
C ARG A 27 -8.29 0.77 27.74
N THR A 28 -7.79 1.77 28.41
CA THR A 28 -8.37 2.31 29.64
C THR A 28 -9.54 3.27 29.40
N VAL A 29 -9.67 3.80 28.20
CA VAL A 29 -10.69 4.78 27.82
C VAL A 29 -11.30 4.45 26.46
N ARG A 30 -12.63 4.55 26.36
CA ARG A 30 -13.35 4.47 25.09
C ARG A 30 -13.03 5.72 24.24
N ARG A 31 -12.46 5.51 23.07
CA ARG A 31 -12.30 6.61 22.10
C ARG A 31 -13.55 6.72 21.24
N SER A 32 -14.01 7.95 21.01
CA SER A 32 -15.07 8.23 20.03
C SER A 32 -14.68 7.67 18.66
N LYS A 33 -15.65 7.14 17.92
CA LYS A 33 -15.46 6.69 16.53
C LYS A 33 -14.93 7.83 15.62
N HIS A 34 -15.23 9.06 16.01
CA HIS A 34 -14.84 10.28 15.31
C HIS A 34 -13.68 11.04 15.97
N ALA A 35 -13.09 10.50 17.06
CA ALA A 35 -11.88 11.08 17.62
C ALA A 35 -10.73 10.85 16.64
N SER A 36 -10.60 11.73 15.67
CA SER A 36 -9.37 11.86 14.91
C SER A 36 -8.27 12.19 15.91
N GLN A 37 -7.25 11.33 16.03
CA GLN A 37 -6.00 11.82 16.54
C GLN A 37 -5.60 12.95 15.60
N LYS A 38 -5.53 14.20 16.09
CA LYS A 38 -4.71 15.22 15.48
C LYS A 38 -3.29 14.64 15.47
N ARG A 39 -2.96 13.89 14.44
CA ARG A 39 -1.58 13.53 14.15
C ARG A 39 -0.90 14.87 13.94
N LYS A 40 0.03 15.23 14.83
CA LYS A 40 1.01 16.29 14.59
C LYS A 40 1.44 16.13 13.13
N GLY A 41 1.27 17.17 12.33
CA GLY A 41 1.35 17.17 10.90
C GLY A 41 2.48 16.28 10.38
N ASN A 42 2.15 15.12 9.88
CA ASN A 42 3.03 14.42 8.99
C ASN A 42 3.13 15.31 7.76
N GLY A 43 4.32 15.89 7.53
CA GLY A 43 4.55 16.84 6.47
C GLY A 43 3.84 16.41 5.20
N GLN A 44 3.06 17.33 4.64
CA GLN A 44 2.40 17.10 3.36
C GLN A 44 3.47 16.85 2.32
N ILE A 45 3.22 15.90 1.42
CA ILE A 45 4.05 15.72 0.23
C ILE A 45 3.88 17.00 -0.59
N LYS A 46 4.98 17.70 -0.86
CA LYS A 46 4.96 18.91 -1.68
C LYS A 46 4.55 18.52 -3.11
N ASP A 47 3.76 19.36 -3.75
CA ASP A 47 3.33 19.24 -5.15
C ASP A 47 2.65 17.88 -5.48
N ALA A 48 2.00 17.27 -4.48
CA ALA A 48 1.27 16.04 -4.65
C ALA A 48 0.00 16.27 -5.48
N VAL A 49 -0.07 15.68 -6.66
CA VAL A 49 -1.26 15.69 -7.51
C VAL A 49 -2.29 14.73 -6.95
N SER A 50 -3.52 15.22 -6.73
CA SER A 50 -4.61 14.40 -6.19
C SER A 50 -5.07 13.36 -7.21
N ILE A 51 -5.55 12.21 -6.72
CA ILE A 51 -6.18 11.19 -7.56
C ILE A 51 -7.41 11.74 -8.30
N SER A 52 -8.05 12.79 -7.80
CA SER A 52 -9.19 13.46 -8.45
C SER A 52 -8.80 14.20 -9.74
N GLU A 53 -7.53 14.55 -9.89
CA GLU A 53 -6.97 15.21 -11.08
C GLU A 53 -6.56 14.20 -12.16
N ARG A 54 -6.68 12.92 -11.87
CA ARG A 54 -6.32 11.84 -12.78
C ARG A 54 -7.28 11.83 -13.98
N PRO A 55 -6.78 11.67 -15.21
CA PRO A 55 -7.64 11.59 -16.41
C PRO A 55 -8.71 10.49 -16.30
N ALA A 56 -9.89 10.76 -16.82
CA ALA A 56 -11.02 9.81 -16.79
C ALA A 56 -10.67 8.46 -17.47
N SER A 57 -9.79 8.47 -18.47
CA SER A 57 -9.29 7.26 -19.15
C SER A 57 -8.61 6.27 -18.19
N VAL A 58 -8.10 6.76 -17.06
CA VAL A 58 -7.48 5.91 -16.02
C VAL A 58 -8.54 5.22 -15.16
N GLU A 59 -9.73 5.80 -15.03
CA GLU A 59 -10.81 5.21 -14.21
C GLU A 59 -11.43 3.99 -14.88
N ASP A 60 -11.59 4.03 -16.18
CA ASP A 60 -12.27 3.00 -16.98
C ASP A 60 -11.53 1.64 -16.97
N ARG A 61 -10.28 1.59 -16.56
CA ARG A 61 -9.44 0.37 -16.59
C ARG A 61 -9.38 -0.32 -17.95
N ALA A 62 -9.88 0.30 -19.01
CA ALA A 62 -9.86 -0.22 -20.36
C ALA A 62 -8.49 -0.05 -21.00
N VAL A 63 -7.79 1.01 -20.64
CA VAL A 63 -6.48 1.35 -21.20
C VAL A 63 -5.37 0.82 -20.32
N PRO A 64 -4.48 -0.05 -20.83
CA PRO A 64 -3.32 -0.51 -20.07
C PRO A 64 -2.28 0.58 -19.86
N GLY A 65 -1.43 0.38 -18.83
CA GLY A 65 -0.33 1.29 -18.50
C GLY A 65 -0.56 2.13 -17.25
N HIS A 66 -1.66 1.93 -16.53
CA HIS A 66 -1.96 2.63 -15.29
C HIS A 66 -1.77 1.71 -14.08
N TRP A 67 -0.88 2.10 -13.18
CA TRP A 67 -0.42 1.26 -12.09
C TRP A 67 -0.88 1.76 -10.73
N GLU A 68 -1.10 0.83 -9.81
CA GLU A 68 -1.28 1.08 -8.39
C GLU A 68 -0.07 0.53 -7.65
N GLY A 69 0.51 1.33 -6.75
CA GLY A 69 1.69 0.93 -6.00
C GLY A 69 1.48 0.99 -4.48
N ASP A 70 2.22 0.15 -3.75
CA ASP A 70 2.19 0.08 -2.28
C ASP A 70 3.48 -0.56 -1.76
N LEU A 71 3.74 -0.45 -0.44
CA LEU A 71 4.78 -1.18 0.25
C LEU A 71 4.21 -2.29 1.12
N ILE A 72 4.64 -3.52 0.87
CA ILE A 72 4.40 -4.63 1.81
C ILE A 72 5.51 -4.62 2.87
N GLY A 73 5.13 -4.45 4.13
CA GLY A 73 6.05 -4.55 5.26
C GLY A 73 6.17 -5.97 5.81
N GLY A 74 7.38 -6.35 6.17
CA GLY A 74 7.73 -7.56 6.90
C GLY A 74 8.22 -7.26 8.32
N SER A 75 8.90 -8.23 8.95
CA SER A 75 9.65 -8.03 10.18
C SER A 75 10.96 -7.31 9.92
N LYS A 76 11.66 -6.89 10.99
CA LYS A 76 12.97 -6.21 10.91
C LYS A 76 13.03 -5.02 9.96
N ASN A 77 11.95 -4.23 9.87
CA ASN A 77 11.85 -3.08 8.96
C ASN A 77 12.16 -3.42 7.49
N SER A 78 11.80 -4.62 7.05
CA SER A 78 11.98 -5.06 5.67
C SER A 78 10.75 -4.75 4.82
N TYR A 79 10.97 -4.33 3.58
CA TYR A 79 9.89 -3.89 2.69
C TYR A 79 10.10 -4.38 1.26
N ILE A 80 8.99 -4.54 0.56
CA ILE A 80 8.95 -4.84 -0.88
C ILE A 80 7.92 -3.89 -1.49
N ALA A 81 8.27 -3.21 -2.57
CA ALA A 81 7.30 -2.44 -3.34
C ALA A 81 6.52 -3.38 -4.27
N THR A 82 5.21 -3.20 -4.27
CA THR A 82 4.27 -3.91 -5.15
C THR A 82 3.69 -2.93 -6.14
N LEU A 83 3.77 -3.26 -7.40
CA LEU A 83 3.18 -2.51 -8.50
C LEU A 83 2.18 -3.41 -9.20
N VAL A 84 0.94 -2.95 -9.34
CA VAL A 84 -0.14 -3.70 -9.98
C VAL A 84 -0.74 -2.87 -11.10
N GLU A 85 -0.68 -3.38 -12.30
CA GLU A 85 -1.31 -2.77 -13.47
C GLU A 85 -2.83 -2.94 -13.37
N ARG A 86 -3.59 -1.86 -13.61
CA ARG A 86 -5.03 -1.79 -13.29
C ARG A 86 -5.92 -2.58 -14.24
N HIS A 87 -5.56 -2.67 -15.51
CA HIS A 87 -6.32 -3.39 -16.53
C HIS A 87 -6.08 -4.90 -16.42
N SER A 88 -4.84 -5.33 -16.62
CA SER A 88 -4.44 -6.74 -16.68
C SER A 88 -4.24 -7.40 -15.30
N ARG A 89 -4.16 -6.60 -14.24
CA ARG A 89 -3.74 -7.05 -12.90
C ARG A 89 -2.30 -7.59 -12.87
N TYR A 90 -1.50 -7.28 -13.87
CA TYR A 90 -0.11 -7.69 -13.91
C TYR A 90 0.65 -7.13 -12.70
N VAL A 91 1.47 -7.99 -12.09
CA VAL A 91 2.16 -7.70 -10.82
C VAL A 91 3.65 -7.60 -11.06
N MET A 92 4.25 -6.56 -10.52
CA MET A 92 5.70 -6.45 -10.36
C MET A 92 6.04 -6.32 -8.89
N LEU A 93 7.06 -7.05 -8.46
CA LEU A 93 7.61 -6.97 -7.11
C LEU A 93 9.02 -6.40 -7.19
N VAL A 94 9.27 -5.37 -6.42
CA VAL A 94 10.53 -4.64 -6.43
C VAL A 94 11.15 -4.68 -5.03
N LYS A 95 12.37 -5.23 -4.94
CA LYS A 95 13.13 -5.20 -3.71
C LYS A 95 13.53 -3.77 -3.40
N VAL A 96 13.25 -3.31 -2.18
CA VAL A 96 13.70 -2.01 -1.67
C VAL A 96 14.66 -2.23 -0.50
N ALA A 97 15.68 -1.41 -0.41
CA ALA A 97 16.67 -1.53 0.67
C ALA A 97 16.05 -1.10 2.01
N ASN A 98 15.39 0.05 2.02
CA ASN A 98 14.74 0.64 3.19
C ASN A 98 13.42 1.31 2.80
N LYS A 99 12.66 1.78 3.80
CA LYS A 99 11.42 2.55 3.60
C LYS A 99 11.65 4.05 3.41
N ASP A 100 12.88 4.51 3.28
CA ASP A 100 13.17 5.91 2.99
C ASP A 100 12.84 6.25 1.53
N THR A 101 12.58 7.53 1.29
CA THR A 101 12.19 8.04 -0.03
C THR A 101 13.22 7.74 -1.10
N GLU A 102 14.50 7.89 -0.80
CA GLU A 102 15.58 7.69 -1.76
C GLU A 102 15.68 6.24 -2.23
N SER A 103 15.65 5.30 -1.29
CA SER A 103 15.68 3.85 -1.57
C SER A 103 14.48 3.41 -2.41
N VAL A 104 13.28 3.88 -2.04
CA VAL A 104 12.04 3.50 -2.74
C VAL A 104 12.02 4.09 -4.13
N VAL A 105 12.22 5.40 -4.28
CA VAL A 105 12.18 6.09 -5.59
C VAL A 105 13.25 5.51 -6.53
N THR A 106 14.47 5.28 -6.05
CA THR A 106 15.54 4.70 -6.87
C THR A 106 15.19 3.28 -7.35
N ALA A 107 14.60 2.45 -6.49
CA ALA A 107 14.18 1.09 -6.86
C ALA A 107 13.02 1.12 -7.88
N LEU A 108 12.07 2.03 -7.71
CA LEU A 108 10.95 2.21 -8.65
C LEU A 108 11.42 2.70 -10.03
N ILE A 109 12.35 3.66 -10.09
CA ILE A 109 12.95 4.12 -11.36
C ILE A 109 13.60 2.96 -12.11
N LYS A 110 14.46 2.17 -11.44
CA LYS A 110 15.10 0.99 -12.04
C LYS A 110 14.08 -0.05 -12.53
N SER A 111 12.95 -0.15 -11.87
CA SER A 111 11.88 -1.07 -12.28
C SER A 111 11.10 -0.54 -13.48
N ALA A 112 10.79 0.75 -13.49
CA ALA A 112 10.07 1.41 -14.58
C ALA A 112 10.83 1.33 -15.91
N GLN A 113 12.15 1.51 -15.87
CA GLN A 113 13.03 1.44 -17.06
C GLN A 113 13.03 0.08 -17.77
N LYS A 114 12.51 -0.98 -17.13
CA LYS A 114 12.39 -2.32 -17.73
C LYS A 114 11.12 -2.49 -18.58
N LEU A 115 10.20 -1.56 -18.49
CA LEU A 115 8.94 -1.59 -19.22
C LEU A 115 8.98 -0.61 -20.40
N PRO A 116 8.32 -0.96 -21.51
CA PRO A 116 8.03 0.01 -22.58
C PRO A 116 7.22 1.20 -22.01
N ARG A 117 7.49 2.40 -22.51
CA ARG A 117 6.81 3.62 -22.03
C ARG A 117 5.29 3.56 -22.17
N GLU A 118 4.81 2.92 -23.22
CA GLU A 118 3.39 2.74 -23.50
C GLU A 118 2.67 1.93 -22.43
N LEU A 119 3.41 1.09 -21.69
CA LEU A 119 2.89 0.25 -20.62
C LEU A 119 3.10 0.84 -19.22
N TYR A 120 3.69 2.04 -19.09
CA TYR A 120 3.86 2.69 -17.81
C TYR A 120 3.57 4.20 -17.88
N LYS A 121 2.27 4.54 -17.91
CA LYS A 121 1.78 5.89 -18.12
C LYS A 121 1.56 6.65 -16.81
N SER A 122 1.03 5.99 -15.80
CA SER A 122 0.80 6.62 -14.50
C SER A 122 0.97 5.64 -13.34
N LEU A 123 1.31 6.18 -12.17
CA LEU A 123 1.42 5.47 -10.91
C LEU A 123 0.51 6.13 -9.87
N THR A 124 -0.39 5.37 -9.27
CA THR A 124 -1.19 5.80 -8.11
C THR A 124 -0.57 5.25 -6.83
N TRP A 125 -0.29 6.13 -5.88
CA TRP A 125 0.31 5.78 -4.59
C TRP A 125 -0.51 6.33 -3.42
N ASP A 126 -0.30 5.83 -2.21
CA ASP A 126 -0.85 6.51 -1.03
C ASP A 126 -0.03 7.76 -0.68
N ARG A 127 -0.48 8.50 0.34
CA ARG A 127 0.25 9.67 0.84
C ARG A 127 1.38 9.28 1.81
N GLY A 128 2.03 8.15 1.58
CA GLY A 128 3.20 7.73 2.33
C GLY A 128 4.43 8.57 1.98
N LYS A 129 5.22 8.92 2.98
CA LYS A 129 6.46 9.72 2.78
C LYS A 129 7.51 9.02 1.93
N GLU A 130 7.39 7.72 1.74
CA GLU A 130 8.29 6.93 0.91
C GLU A 130 8.29 7.34 -0.56
N LEU A 131 7.24 8.05 -1.03
CA LEU A 131 7.21 8.61 -2.38
C LEU A 131 7.21 10.16 -2.36
N ALA A 132 7.74 10.79 -1.32
CA ALA A 132 7.78 12.25 -1.22
C ALA A 132 8.64 12.91 -2.32
N ASP A 133 9.63 12.20 -2.86
CA ASP A 133 10.43 12.63 -4.01
C ASP A 133 9.88 12.11 -5.35
N HIS A 134 8.54 12.11 -5.47
CA HIS A 134 7.86 11.76 -6.74
C HIS A 134 8.29 12.62 -7.94
N PRO A 135 8.68 13.92 -7.79
CA PRO A 135 9.14 14.70 -8.93
C PRO A 135 10.37 14.10 -9.59
N ARG A 136 11.30 13.55 -8.80
CA ARG A 136 12.47 12.84 -9.32
C ARG A 136 12.07 11.56 -10.07
N PHE A 137 11.07 10.83 -9.57
CA PHE A 137 10.54 9.66 -10.25
C PHE A 137 9.92 10.05 -11.60
N THR A 138 9.03 11.06 -11.62
CA THR A 138 8.41 11.55 -12.86
C THR A 138 9.45 12.04 -13.87
N LEU A 139 10.43 12.81 -13.41
CA LEU A 139 11.52 13.32 -14.28
C LEU A 139 12.33 12.18 -14.92
N ALA A 140 12.59 11.11 -14.18
CA ALA A 140 13.41 9.99 -14.64
C ALA A 140 12.65 8.98 -15.52
N THR A 141 11.32 8.92 -15.44
CA THR A 141 10.51 7.88 -16.06
C THR A 141 9.46 8.38 -17.03
N ASP A 142 9.16 9.67 -17.00
CA ASP A 142 8.04 10.30 -17.74
C ASP A 142 6.66 9.71 -17.35
N VAL A 143 6.53 9.31 -16.08
CA VAL A 143 5.32 8.69 -15.52
C VAL A 143 4.66 9.64 -14.53
N ASP A 144 3.39 9.94 -14.75
CA ASP A 144 2.60 10.77 -13.83
C ASP A 144 2.31 10.05 -12.52
N VAL A 145 2.49 10.75 -11.39
CA VAL A 145 2.21 10.22 -10.07
C VAL A 145 0.99 10.89 -9.45
N TYR A 146 0.01 10.09 -9.06
CA TYR A 146 -1.21 10.52 -8.38
C TYR A 146 -1.29 9.96 -6.98
N PHE A 147 -1.74 10.78 -6.02
CA PHE A 147 -1.86 10.38 -4.63
C PHE A 147 -3.32 10.20 -4.23
N CYS A 148 -3.60 9.08 -3.57
CA CYS A 148 -4.91 8.79 -3.01
C CYS A 148 -5.33 9.83 -1.96
N ASP A 149 -6.64 9.99 -1.80
CA ASP A 149 -7.17 10.80 -0.72
C ASP A 149 -6.88 10.16 0.64
N PRO A 150 -6.76 10.98 1.69
CA PRO A 150 -6.56 10.45 3.04
C PRO A 150 -7.68 9.48 3.42
N GLN A 151 -7.31 8.33 4.00
CA GLN A 151 -8.25 7.31 4.49
C GLN A 151 -9.14 6.67 3.40
N SER A 152 -8.70 6.67 2.13
CA SER A 152 -9.43 6.12 1.00
C SER A 152 -8.75 4.89 0.37
N PRO A 153 -8.61 3.77 1.12
CA PRO A 153 -7.89 2.58 0.63
C PRO A 153 -8.54 1.96 -0.62
N TRP A 154 -9.87 2.11 -0.79
CA TRP A 154 -10.59 1.60 -1.96
C TRP A 154 -10.11 2.17 -3.29
N GLN A 155 -9.45 3.33 -3.29
CA GLN A 155 -8.88 3.94 -4.49
C GLN A 155 -7.71 3.14 -5.07
N ARG A 156 -7.15 2.18 -4.30
CA ARG A 156 -6.11 1.23 -4.72
C ARG A 156 -6.56 -0.24 -4.56
N GLY A 157 -7.80 -0.52 -4.88
CA GLY A 157 -8.41 -1.84 -4.68
C GLY A 157 -7.70 -2.97 -5.42
N SER A 158 -7.07 -2.70 -6.58
CA SER A 158 -6.30 -3.70 -7.32
C SER A 158 -5.06 -4.12 -6.56
N ASN A 159 -4.34 -3.15 -6.02
CA ASN A 159 -3.12 -3.41 -5.25
C ASN A 159 -3.45 -4.09 -3.91
N GLU A 160 -4.48 -3.62 -3.19
CA GLU A 160 -4.88 -4.22 -1.92
C GLU A 160 -5.27 -5.71 -2.07
N ASN A 161 -6.04 -6.04 -3.11
CA ASN A 161 -6.40 -7.42 -3.40
C ASN A 161 -5.17 -8.27 -3.73
N THR A 162 -4.27 -7.76 -4.56
CA THR A 162 -3.02 -8.44 -4.94
C THR A 162 -2.11 -8.63 -3.72
N ASN A 163 -1.99 -7.64 -2.84
CA ASN A 163 -1.23 -7.73 -1.61
C ASN A 163 -1.76 -8.85 -0.70
N ARG A 164 -3.09 -9.09 -0.70
CA ARG A 164 -3.69 -10.23 0.03
C ARG A 164 -3.23 -11.56 -0.56
N LEU A 165 -3.19 -11.70 -1.88
CA LEU A 165 -2.70 -12.92 -2.55
C LEU A 165 -1.20 -13.13 -2.31
N LEU A 166 -0.41 -12.05 -2.34
CA LEU A 166 1.03 -12.10 -2.09
C LEU A 166 1.37 -12.60 -0.68
N ARG A 167 0.47 -12.44 0.30
CA ARG A 167 0.67 -12.97 1.65
C ARG A 167 0.73 -14.51 1.73
N GLN A 168 0.36 -15.22 0.69
CA GLN A 168 0.56 -16.66 0.56
C GLN A 168 2.06 -16.99 0.38
N TYR A 169 2.82 -16.12 -0.27
CA TYR A 169 4.26 -16.27 -0.53
C TYR A 169 5.13 -15.48 0.43
N LEU A 170 4.60 -14.39 0.94
CA LEU A 170 5.26 -13.41 1.80
C LEU A 170 4.44 -13.23 3.08
N PRO A 171 4.43 -14.22 4.01
CA PRO A 171 3.63 -14.17 5.22
C PRO A 171 3.94 -12.94 6.08
N ARG A 172 2.96 -12.49 6.86
CA ARG A 172 3.18 -11.42 7.83
C ARG A 172 4.18 -11.87 8.89
N GLY A 173 5.03 -10.94 9.34
CA GLY A 173 6.03 -11.22 10.38
C GLY A 173 7.29 -11.92 9.87
N THR A 174 7.41 -12.21 8.57
CA THR A 174 8.65 -12.71 7.97
C THR A 174 9.58 -11.57 7.57
N ASP A 175 10.89 -11.85 7.55
CA ASP A 175 11.90 -10.90 7.09
C ASP A 175 11.95 -10.91 5.55
N LEU A 176 11.45 -9.86 4.93
CA LEU A 176 11.37 -9.73 3.48
C LEU A 176 12.71 -9.37 2.84
N SER A 177 13.70 -8.90 3.61
CA SER A 177 15.03 -8.56 3.12
C SER A 177 15.80 -9.78 2.62
N LEU A 178 15.47 -10.97 3.11
CA LEU A 178 16.08 -12.24 2.72
C LEU A 178 15.73 -12.68 1.29
N HIS A 179 14.68 -12.10 0.71
CA HIS A 179 14.30 -12.42 -0.67
C HIS A 179 15.17 -11.66 -1.68
N SER A 180 15.77 -12.40 -2.60
CA SER A 180 16.46 -11.80 -3.75
C SER A 180 15.44 -11.23 -4.76
N GLN A 181 15.84 -10.29 -5.60
CA GLN A 181 14.99 -9.79 -6.69
C GLN A 181 14.55 -10.92 -7.64
N ALA A 182 15.42 -11.90 -7.88
CA ALA A 182 15.09 -13.07 -8.70
C ALA A 182 13.94 -13.89 -8.08
N LYS A 183 13.97 -14.12 -6.76
CA LYS A 183 12.89 -14.79 -6.04
C LYS A 183 11.58 -14.01 -6.10
N LEU A 184 11.63 -12.69 -5.92
CA LEU A 184 10.45 -11.82 -6.05
C LEU A 184 9.88 -11.86 -7.47
N SER A 185 10.73 -11.83 -8.48
CA SER A 185 10.31 -11.94 -9.88
C SER A 185 9.66 -13.31 -10.19
N ALA A 186 10.15 -14.39 -9.59
CA ALA A 186 9.53 -15.71 -9.71
C ALA A 186 8.14 -15.77 -9.07
N ILE A 187 7.97 -15.16 -7.88
CA ILE A 187 6.65 -15.04 -7.21
C ILE A 187 5.68 -14.24 -8.08
N ALA A 188 6.13 -13.09 -8.60
CA ALA A 188 5.32 -12.25 -9.47
C ALA A 188 4.88 -13.03 -10.73
N ARG A 189 5.78 -13.79 -11.36
CA ARG A 189 5.48 -14.66 -12.51
C ARG A 189 4.38 -15.67 -12.18
N GLN A 190 4.50 -16.39 -11.08
CA GLN A 190 3.48 -17.37 -10.66
C GLN A 190 2.10 -16.74 -10.49
N LEU A 191 2.02 -15.49 -10.01
CA LEU A 191 0.76 -14.77 -9.92
C LEU A 191 0.27 -14.29 -11.30
N ASN A 192 1.18 -13.89 -12.18
CA ASN A 192 0.85 -13.37 -13.51
C ASN A 192 0.39 -14.47 -14.46
N GLU A 193 0.86 -15.70 -14.29
CA GLU A 193 0.50 -16.88 -15.08
C GLU A 193 -0.84 -17.52 -14.65
N ARG A 194 -1.44 -17.06 -13.54
CA ARG A 194 -2.76 -17.55 -13.12
C ARG A 194 -3.84 -17.10 -14.10
N PRO A 195 -4.76 -17.99 -14.51
CA PRO A 195 -5.94 -17.59 -15.28
C PRO A 195 -6.71 -16.47 -14.60
N ARG A 196 -7.16 -15.51 -15.37
CA ARG A 196 -7.87 -14.33 -14.85
C ARG A 196 -9.10 -14.04 -15.67
N MET A 197 -10.24 -13.96 -15.00
CA MET A 197 -11.50 -13.60 -15.65
C MET A 197 -11.44 -12.26 -16.39
N THR A 198 -10.67 -11.29 -15.89
CA THR A 198 -10.46 -9.98 -16.55
C THR A 198 -9.75 -10.07 -17.89
N LEU A 199 -9.11 -11.19 -18.22
CA LEU A 199 -8.41 -11.43 -19.48
C LEU A 199 -9.11 -12.51 -20.32
N GLY A 200 -10.32 -12.96 -19.94
CA GLY A 200 -11.09 -13.97 -20.65
C GLY A 200 -10.58 -15.40 -20.49
N TYR A 201 -9.76 -15.63 -19.42
CA TYR A 201 -9.01 -16.86 -19.14
C TYR A 201 -7.88 -17.20 -20.10
#